data_dd9a5068a9f478c6900fcca1e7229634
#
_entry.id   dd9a5068a9f478c6900fcca1e7229634
#
_cell.length_a   1.000
_cell.length_b   1.000
_cell.length_c   1.000
_cell.angle_alpha   90.00
_cell.angle_beta   90.00
_cell.angle_gamma   90.00
#
_symmetry.space_group_name_H-M   'P 1'
#
loop_
_entity.id
_entity.type
_entity.pdbx_description
1 polymer ?
#
loop_
_entity_poly.entity_id
_entity_poly.type
_entity_poly.pdbx_seq_one_letter_code
_entity_poly.pdbx_strand_id
1 'polypeptide(L)'
;MIDLDRTSDEISRENFVLSLKKQININYGPKLKIIYENKVYPKFKKLNKRSPKDRSEIRKEMSSQSEFQIWGSLWSSSQELMWEVIGDEIYRQIPQLNLRAKIRKPKGSLKINKNFKLPSYITSVDIHGMPGGYMLNHNKDDLIAGVYCEGAHRIYSKGQGVSMGGFKVMDILIQNLKQKYKNLMPNKILDIGCNIGRTSIAIKNNFPEAQVFGIDVSPGVIRYAHARSENLNSTINFSVQNGEKTDFKDNFFDLILSGTLLHETSFKAIYNIFKECHRVLKSGGIMSHLEVGVRNKDMSGDLYGQWYKDWSTHYNSEPFWGKFHDMDMIKPMLRGGFLKSNVWEDYINTPSGSKWWACGAQKK
;
A
#
# COMPACT_ATOMS: atom_id res chain seq x y z
N MET A 1 16.71 17.64 2.21
CA MET A 1 15.72 16.62 1.79
C MET A 1 16.27 15.83 0.61
N ILE A 2 15.88 14.58 0.48
CA ILE A 2 16.20 13.77 -0.71
C ILE A 2 15.14 14.07 -1.78
N ASP A 3 15.04 15.35 -2.17
CA ASP A 3 14.09 15.76 -3.20
C ASP A 3 14.76 15.76 -4.57
N LEU A 4 13.99 15.44 -5.60
CA LEU A 4 14.39 15.58 -6.98
C LEU A 4 14.40 17.05 -7.40
N ASP A 5 15.48 17.49 -8.05
CA ASP A 5 15.54 18.80 -8.70
C ASP A 5 14.88 18.65 -10.08
N ARG A 6 13.57 18.94 -10.15
CA ARG A 6 12.78 18.78 -11.37
C ARG A 6 12.86 20.02 -12.26
N THR A 7 13.10 19.78 -13.54
CA THR A 7 13.03 20.83 -14.57
C THR A 7 11.57 21.23 -14.85
N SER A 8 11.37 22.36 -15.52
CA SER A 8 10.03 22.79 -15.95
C SER A 8 9.38 21.79 -16.91
N ASP A 9 10.18 21.15 -17.76
CA ASP A 9 9.71 20.10 -18.68
C ASP A 9 9.24 18.85 -17.92
N GLU A 10 10.03 18.35 -16.96
CA GLU A 10 9.68 17.21 -16.12
C GLU A 10 8.36 17.47 -15.34
N ILE A 11 8.21 18.65 -14.75
CA ILE A 11 6.97 19.06 -14.08
C ILE A 11 5.79 19.09 -15.06
N SER A 12 6.00 19.55 -16.28
CA SER A 12 4.95 19.60 -17.31
C SER A 12 4.52 18.20 -17.72
N ARG A 13 5.46 17.26 -17.86
CA ARG A 13 5.16 15.84 -18.16
C ARG A 13 4.43 15.15 -17.01
N GLU A 14 4.81 15.39 -15.74
CA GLU A 14 4.03 14.91 -14.59
C GLU A 14 2.58 15.42 -14.63
N ASN A 15 2.40 16.73 -14.90
CA ASN A 15 1.07 17.35 -14.98
C ASN A 15 0.24 16.76 -16.13
N PHE A 16 0.88 16.43 -17.26
CA PHE A 16 0.21 15.74 -18.36
C PHE A 16 -0.30 14.36 -17.92
N VAL A 17 0.55 13.54 -17.27
CA VAL A 17 0.14 12.22 -16.74
C VAL A 17 -1.05 12.34 -15.78
N LEU A 18 -1.02 13.32 -14.88
CA LEU A 18 -2.11 13.59 -13.96
C LEU A 18 -3.40 13.93 -14.69
N SER A 19 -3.31 14.82 -15.69
CA SER A 19 -4.45 15.23 -16.50
C SER A 19 -5.01 14.06 -17.29
N LEU A 20 -4.15 13.22 -17.88
CA LEU A 20 -4.53 12.02 -18.62
C LEU A 20 -5.30 11.05 -17.72
N LYS A 21 -4.75 10.68 -16.55
CA LYS A 21 -5.42 9.80 -15.58
C LYS A 21 -6.77 10.34 -15.13
N LYS A 22 -6.86 11.65 -14.90
CA LYS A 22 -8.13 12.32 -14.55
C LYS A 22 -9.15 12.21 -15.69
N GLN A 23 -8.74 12.45 -16.95
CA GLN A 23 -9.62 12.36 -18.10
C GLN A 23 -10.11 10.92 -18.37
N ILE A 24 -9.24 9.92 -18.18
CA ILE A 24 -9.63 8.50 -18.28
C ILE A 24 -10.75 8.21 -17.28
N ASN A 25 -10.61 8.62 -16.02
CA ASN A 25 -11.64 8.39 -15.00
C ASN A 25 -12.97 9.11 -15.30
N ILE A 26 -12.91 10.39 -15.66
CA ILE A 26 -14.10 11.22 -15.88
C ILE A 26 -14.87 10.75 -17.14
N ASN A 27 -14.16 10.42 -18.21
CA ASN A 27 -14.80 10.12 -19.49
C ASN A 27 -15.23 8.67 -19.65
N TYR A 28 -14.46 7.72 -19.10
CA TYR A 28 -14.72 6.29 -19.31
C TYR A 28 -15.46 5.63 -18.15
N GLY A 29 -15.20 6.01 -16.90
CA GLY A 29 -15.89 5.40 -15.75
C GLY A 29 -17.41 5.42 -15.85
N PRO A 30 -18.06 6.59 -16.07
CA PRO A 30 -19.51 6.69 -16.27
C PRO A 30 -20.00 5.94 -17.51
N LYS A 31 -19.25 5.99 -18.62
CA LYS A 31 -19.61 5.26 -19.86
C LYS A 31 -19.65 3.75 -19.65
N LEU A 32 -18.69 3.19 -18.92
CA LEU A 32 -18.68 1.75 -18.61
C LEU A 32 -19.88 1.34 -17.79
N LYS A 33 -20.35 2.18 -16.86
CA LYS A 33 -21.57 1.93 -16.09
C LYS A 33 -22.81 1.92 -16.99
N ILE A 34 -22.94 2.90 -17.85
CA ILE A 34 -24.04 2.99 -18.83
C ILE A 34 -24.08 1.76 -19.75
N ILE A 35 -22.92 1.33 -20.26
CA ILE A 35 -22.78 0.13 -21.11
C ILE A 35 -23.20 -1.12 -20.34
N TYR A 36 -22.74 -1.26 -19.11
CA TYR A 36 -23.13 -2.38 -18.27
C TYR A 36 -24.64 -2.41 -18.05
N GLU A 37 -25.25 -1.32 -17.62
CA GLU A 37 -26.66 -1.24 -17.25
C GLU A 37 -27.60 -1.38 -18.45
N ASN A 38 -27.27 -0.77 -19.61
CA ASN A 38 -28.16 -0.69 -20.74
C ASN A 38 -27.92 -1.76 -21.82
N LYS A 39 -26.77 -2.37 -21.87
CA LYS A 39 -26.39 -3.34 -22.91
C LYS A 39 -26.02 -4.70 -22.35
N VAL A 40 -25.01 -4.73 -21.44
CA VAL A 40 -24.41 -5.98 -20.99
C VAL A 40 -25.32 -6.73 -20.02
N TYR A 41 -25.81 -6.08 -18.98
CA TYR A 41 -26.66 -6.71 -17.97
C TYR A 41 -27.99 -7.21 -18.54
N PRO A 42 -28.75 -6.46 -19.34
CA PRO A 42 -30.01 -6.95 -19.96
C PRO A 42 -29.76 -8.16 -20.88
N LYS A 43 -28.70 -8.11 -21.71
CA LYS A 43 -28.33 -9.23 -22.57
C LYS A 43 -28.00 -10.47 -21.77
N PHE A 44 -27.18 -10.35 -20.73
CA PHE A 44 -26.80 -11.44 -19.83
C PHE A 44 -28.06 -12.08 -19.20
N LYS A 45 -28.94 -11.25 -18.64
CA LYS A 45 -30.18 -11.70 -17.98
C LYS A 45 -31.12 -12.42 -18.94
N LYS A 46 -31.24 -11.93 -20.19
CA LYS A 46 -32.05 -12.57 -21.24
C LYS A 46 -31.51 -13.96 -21.60
N LEU A 47 -30.20 -14.11 -21.77
CA LEU A 47 -29.55 -15.36 -22.18
C LEU A 47 -29.50 -16.39 -21.05
N ASN A 48 -29.15 -15.97 -19.85
CA ASN A 48 -28.92 -16.87 -18.73
C ASN A 48 -30.11 -17.06 -17.79
N LYS A 49 -31.20 -16.30 -17.99
CA LYS A 49 -32.43 -16.29 -17.16
C LYS A 49 -32.17 -15.96 -15.67
N ARG A 50 -31.04 -15.33 -15.38
CA ARG A 50 -30.62 -14.89 -14.04
C ARG A 50 -29.69 -13.68 -14.12
N SER A 51 -29.48 -13.01 -13.00
CA SER A 51 -28.42 -11.98 -12.86
C SER A 51 -27.02 -12.64 -12.77
N PRO A 52 -25.93 -11.89 -13.05
CA PRO A 52 -24.58 -12.33 -12.76
C PRO A 52 -24.44 -12.72 -11.27
N LYS A 53 -23.73 -13.81 -10.99
CA LYS A 53 -23.52 -14.30 -9.61
C LYS A 53 -22.26 -13.74 -8.96
N ASP A 54 -21.30 -13.31 -9.77
CA ASP A 54 -20.03 -12.76 -9.32
C ASP A 54 -19.42 -11.79 -10.33
N ARG A 55 -18.38 -11.09 -9.93
CA ARG A 55 -17.69 -10.10 -10.76
C ARG A 55 -16.93 -10.72 -11.95
N SER A 56 -16.61 -12.02 -11.91
CA SER A 56 -15.93 -12.67 -13.03
C SER A 56 -16.86 -12.86 -14.23
N GLU A 57 -18.14 -13.12 -14.00
CA GLU A 57 -19.16 -13.13 -15.06
C GLU A 57 -19.32 -11.74 -15.68
N ILE A 58 -19.33 -10.68 -14.88
CA ILE A 58 -19.37 -9.29 -15.40
C ILE A 58 -18.14 -9.01 -16.24
N ARG A 59 -16.94 -9.38 -15.75
CA ARG A 59 -15.67 -9.19 -16.49
C ARG A 59 -15.71 -9.87 -17.86
N LYS A 60 -16.15 -11.12 -17.90
CA LYS A 60 -16.24 -11.89 -19.15
C LYS A 60 -17.09 -11.16 -20.20
N GLU A 61 -18.24 -10.66 -19.81
CA GLU A 61 -19.15 -9.95 -20.73
C GLU A 61 -18.64 -8.53 -21.09
N MET A 62 -18.06 -7.82 -20.14
CA MET A 62 -17.48 -6.48 -20.37
C MET A 62 -16.24 -6.54 -21.24
N SER A 63 -15.47 -7.61 -21.21
CA SER A 63 -14.23 -7.77 -22.00
C SER A 63 -14.43 -7.67 -23.51
N SER A 64 -15.64 -7.93 -24.01
CA SER A 64 -15.98 -7.78 -25.41
C SER A 64 -16.42 -6.36 -25.82
N GLN A 65 -16.54 -5.43 -24.86
CA GLN A 65 -16.93 -4.06 -25.14
C GLN A 65 -15.70 -3.20 -25.48
N SER A 66 -15.76 -2.51 -26.63
CA SER A 66 -14.66 -1.66 -27.10
C SER A 66 -14.26 -0.58 -26.11
N GLU A 67 -15.23 0.05 -25.45
CA GLU A 67 -14.99 1.09 -24.47
C GLU A 67 -14.24 0.56 -23.23
N PHE A 68 -14.49 -0.69 -22.83
CA PHE A 68 -13.77 -1.32 -21.75
C PHE A 68 -12.33 -1.65 -22.16
N GLN A 69 -12.13 -2.15 -23.38
CA GLN A 69 -10.78 -2.42 -23.93
C GLN A 69 -9.96 -1.14 -24.02
N ILE A 70 -10.54 -0.05 -24.53
CA ILE A 70 -9.89 1.28 -24.60
C ILE A 70 -9.57 1.77 -23.19
N TRP A 71 -10.49 1.71 -22.26
CA TRP A 71 -10.28 2.14 -20.88
C TRP A 71 -9.14 1.38 -20.22
N GLY A 72 -9.11 0.05 -20.34
CA GLY A 72 -8.04 -0.78 -19.78
C GLY A 72 -6.68 -0.45 -20.37
N SER A 73 -6.59 -0.31 -21.70
CA SER A 73 -5.37 0.07 -22.39
C SER A 73 -4.87 1.46 -21.97
N LEU A 74 -5.77 2.45 -21.91
CA LEU A 74 -5.41 3.80 -21.47
C LEU A 74 -4.91 3.83 -20.01
N TRP A 75 -5.51 3.01 -19.13
CA TRP A 75 -5.04 2.88 -17.76
C TRP A 75 -3.62 2.32 -17.71
N SER A 76 -3.35 1.19 -18.34
CA SER A 76 -2.02 0.58 -18.39
C SER A 76 -1.00 1.55 -18.98
N SER A 77 -1.28 2.15 -20.14
CA SER A 77 -0.37 3.10 -20.79
C SER A 77 -0.12 4.35 -19.95
N SER A 78 -1.15 4.85 -19.24
CA SER A 78 -0.97 5.99 -18.33
C SER A 78 -0.09 5.65 -17.11
N GLN A 79 -0.09 4.40 -16.68
CA GLN A 79 0.74 3.90 -15.60
C GLN A 79 2.20 3.74 -16.06
N GLU A 80 2.41 3.15 -17.23
CA GLU A 80 3.72 3.04 -17.86
C GLU A 80 4.35 4.41 -18.08
N LEU A 81 3.61 5.35 -18.67
CA LEU A 81 4.06 6.73 -18.86
C LEU A 81 4.41 7.43 -17.54
N MET A 82 3.66 7.18 -16.47
CA MET A 82 3.98 7.71 -15.14
C MET A 82 5.36 7.24 -14.67
N TRP A 83 5.64 5.95 -14.81
CA TRP A 83 6.92 5.39 -14.40
C TRP A 83 8.08 5.86 -15.28
N GLU A 84 7.83 6.06 -16.57
CA GLU A 84 8.83 6.61 -17.50
C GLU A 84 9.20 8.04 -17.09
N VAL A 85 8.22 8.92 -16.88
CA VAL A 85 8.46 10.31 -16.44
C VAL A 85 9.22 10.36 -15.12
N ILE A 86 8.83 9.56 -14.12
CA ILE A 86 9.55 9.47 -12.85
C ILE A 86 10.97 8.93 -13.04
N GLY A 87 11.14 7.94 -13.93
CA GLY A 87 12.43 7.34 -14.23
C GLY A 87 13.43 8.36 -14.82
N ASP A 88 12.99 9.14 -15.77
CA ASP A 88 13.82 10.18 -16.40
C ASP A 88 14.34 11.18 -15.37
N GLU A 89 13.47 11.63 -14.44
CA GLU A 89 13.85 12.51 -13.33
C GLU A 89 14.92 11.89 -12.44
N ILE A 90 14.78 10.58 -12.14
CA ILE A 90 15.68 9.86 -11.23
C ILE A 90 17.02 9.61 -11.87
N TYR A 91 17.04 9.00 -13.07
CA TYR A 91 18.28 8.56 -13.71
C TYR A 91 19.25 9.72 -14.00
N ARG A 92 18.73 10.90 -14.25
CA ARG A 92 19.52 12.13 -14.40
C ARG A 92 20.26 12.53 -13.12
N GLN A 93 19.78 12.12 -11.94
CA GLN A 93 20.22 12.62 -10.63
C GLN A 93 20.76 11.53 -9.69
N ILE A 94 20.94 10.29 -10.14
CA ILE A 94 21.39 9.18 -9.29
C ILE A 94 22.62 9.54 -8.43
N PRO A 95 23.71 10.13 -8.97
CA PRO A 95 24.89 10.44 -8.16
C PRO A 95 24.56 11.41 -7.01
N GLN A 96 23.77 12.44 -7.31
CA GLN A 96 23.38 13.48 -6.33
C GLN A 96 22.45 12.89 -5.26
N LEU A 97 21.50 12.04 -5.64
CA LEU A 97 20.60 11.35 -4.72
C LEU A 97 21.37 10.46 -3.75
N ASN A 98 22.32 9.69 -4.27
CA ASN A 98 23.19 8.82 -3.45
C ASN A 98 24.05 9.64 -2.48
N LEU A 99 24.54 10.82 -2.88
CA LEU A 99 25.28 11.73 -1.99
C LEU A 99 24.38 12.29 -0.89
N ARG A 100 23.16 12.76 -1.23
CA ARG A 100 22.18 13.30 -0.27
C ARG A 100 21.72 12.23 0.74
N ALA A 101 21.74 10.96 0.36
CA ALA A 101 21.37 9.84 1.22
C ALA A 101 22.47 9.43 2.22
N LYS A 102 23.69 9.92 2.07
CA LYS A 102 24.79 9.62 3.00
C LYS A 102 24.66 10.40 4.29
N ILE A 103 24.22 9.73 5.34
CA ILE A 103 24.10 10.31 6.68
C ILE A 103 25.37 10.05 7.46
N ARG A 104 26.10 11.11 7.85
CA ARG A 104 27.40 10.98 8.56
C ARG A 104 27.26 10.58 10.03
N LYS A 105 26.22 11.09 10.70
CA LYS A 105 25.96 10.83 12.13
C LYS A 105 24.45 10.53 12.29
N PRO A 106 24.02 9.29 11.98
CA PRO A 106 22.61 8.93 12.10
C PRO A 106 22.17 8.92 13.57
N LYS A 107 20.96 9.37 13.83
CA LYS A 107 20.28 9.26 15.14
C LYS A 107 19.53 7.92 15.24
N GLY A 108 18.94 7.48 14.14
CA GLY A 108 18.35 6.15 14.01
C GLY A 108 19.36 5.11 13.49
N SER A 109 18.88 3.93 13.16
CA SER A 109 19.72 2.85 12.64
C SER A 109 19.23 2.31 11.29
N LEU A 110 20.18 1.81 10.51
CA LEU A 110 19.93 1.15 9.22
C LEU A 110 20.59 -0.24 9.21
N LYS A 111 19.80 -1.30 9.12
CA LYS A 111 20.29 -2.68 9.04
C LYS A 111 19.87 -3.32 7.72
N ILE A 112 20.82 -3.56 6.82
CA ILE A 112 20.62 -4.26 5.56
C ILE A 112 21.12 -5.69 5.69
N ASN A 113 20.25 -6.67 5.52
CA ASN A 113 20.63 -8.07 5.47
C ASN A 113 21.04 -8.44 4.03
N LYS A 114 22.34 -8.64 3.80
CA LYS A 114 22.88 -8.98 2.47
C LYS A 114 22.45 -10.35 1.94
N ASN A 115 22.09 -11.25 2.85
CA ASN A 115 21.67 -12.63 2.52
C ASN A 115 20.14 -12.79 2.56
N PHE A 116 19.40 -11.69 2.61
CA PHE A 116 17.95 -11.71 2.65
C PHE A 116 17.37 -12.30 1.37
N LYS A 117 16.56 -13.33 1.52
CA LYS A 117 15.81 -13.92 0.41
C LYS A 117 14.42 -13.30 0.36
N LEU A 118 14.13 -12.70 -0.78
CA LEU A 118 12.83 -12.11 -1.01
C LEU A 118 11.73 -13.16 -1.18
N PRO A 119 10.53 -12.85 -0.73
CA PRO A 119 9.35 -13.66 -1.03
C PRO A 119 9.12 -13.73 -2.54
N SER A 120 8.84 -14.93 -3.05
CA SER A 120 8.62 -15.15 -4.50
C SER A 120 7.44 -14.33 -5.05
N TYR A 121 6.43 -14.05 -4.25
CA TYR A 121 5.29 -13.24 -4.68
C TYR A 121 5.65 -11.75 -4.90
N ILE A 122 6.75 -11.26 -4.33
CA ILE A 122 7.28 -9.91 -4.60
C ILE A 122 8.15 -9.90 -5.86
N THR A 123 8.90 -11.00 -6.12
CA THR A 123 9.84 -11.07 -7.24
C THR A 123 9.21 -11.54 -8.54
N SER A 124 7.98 -12.03 -8.51
CA SER A 124 7.30 -12.60 -9.69
C SER A 124 6.52 -11.58 -10.51
N VAL A 125 6.36 -10.35 -10.02
CA VAL A 125 5.60 -9.29 -10.69
C VAL A 125 6.11 -7.92 -10.27
N ASP A 126 6.19 -7.01 -11.21
CA ASP A 126 6.44 -5.60 -10.95
C ASP A 126 5.13 -4.96 -10.44
N ILE A 127 4.96 -4.95 -9.12
CA ILE A 127 3.75 -4.39 -8.49
C ILE A 127 3.58 -2.93 -8.91
N HIS A 128 2.36 -2.52 -9.19
CA HIS A 128 2.00 -1.22 -9.79
C HIS A 128 2.60 -0.97 -11.18
N GLY A 129 3.18 -1.98 -11.81
CA GLY A 129 3.92 -1.81 -13.06
C GLY A 129 5.20 -0.99 -12.90
N MET A 130 5.69 -0.80 -11.67
CA MET A 130 6.95 -0.12 -11.40
C MET A 130 8.11 -0.95 -11.97
N PRO A 131 8.96 -0.40 -12.86
CA PRO A 131 10.06 -1.15 -13.46
C PRO A 131 10.98 -1.77 -12.40
N GLY A 132 11.15 -3.10 -12.42
CA GLY A 132 11.90 -3.87 -11.42
C GLY A 132 11.20 -3.96 -10.06
N GLY A 133 9.98 -3.46 -9.93
CA GLY A 133 9.19 -3.49 -8.72
C GLY A 133 9.93 -2.88 -7.52
N TYR A 134 9.57 -3.32 -6.32
CA TYR A 134 10.30 -2.92 -5.09
C TYR A 134 11.75 -3.42 -5.03
N MET A 135 12.18 -4.18 -6.04
CA MET A 135 13.53 -4.74 -6.15
C MET A 135 14.47 -3.95 -7.04
N LEU A 136 13.99 -2.88 -7.64
CA LEU A 136 14.78 -2.05 -8.52
C LEU A 136 16.06 -1.59 -7.80
N ASN A 137 17.19 -2.00 -8.35
CA ASN A 137 18.52 -1.56 -7.95
C ASN A 137 19.34 -1.26 -9.20
N HIS A 138 19.93 -0.09 -9.28
CA HIS A 138 20.90 0.25 -10.30
C HIS A 138 22.30 -0.21 -9.90
N ASN A 139 22.59 -0.09 -8.62
CA ASN A 139 23.80 -0.63 -7.98
C ASN A 139 23.48 -1.11 -6.57
N LYS A 140 24.47 -1.79 -5.92
CA LYS A 140 24.29 -2.48 -4.65
C LYS A 140 23.81 -1.61 -3.49
N ASP A 141 24.08 -0.33 -3.53
CA ASP A 141 23.90 0.58 -2.38
C ASP A 141 22.97 1.77 -2.69
N ASP A 142 22.24 1.74 -3.82
CA ASP A 142 21.35 2.82 -4.19
C ASP A 142 19.98 2.79 -3.47
N LEU A 143 19.22 3.85 -3.69
CA LEU A 143 17.91 4.09 -3.11
C LEU A 143 16.83 4.31 -4.19
N ILE A 144 17.10 3.91 -5.42
CA ILE A 144 16.25 4.19 -6.58
C ILE A 144 14.81 3.71 -6.36
N ALA A 145 14.60 2.49 -5.89
CA ALA A 145 13.24 1.99 -5.60
C ALA A 145 12.47 2.92 -4.65
N GLY A 146 13.13 3.45 -3.62
CA GLY A 146 12.51 4.41 -2.72
C GLY A 146 12.19 5.76 -3.39
N VAL A 147 13.04 6.23 -4.30
CA VAL A 147 12.78 7.47 -5.05
C VAL A 147 11.60 7.29 -6.01
N TYR A 148 11.49 6.13 -6.68
CA TYR A 148 10.33 5.78 -7.49
C TYR A 148 9.04 5.79 -6.66
N CYS A 149 9.06 5.17 -5.47
CA CYS A 149 7.91 5.20 -4.55
C CYS A 149 7.53 6.64 -4.15
N GLU A 150 8.50 7.52 -3.86
CA GLU A 150 8.22 8.92 -3.55
C GLU A 150 7.63 9.67 -4.75
N GLY A 151 8.15 9.43 -5.97
CA GLY A 151 7.60 9.98 -7.21
C GLY A 151 6.14 9.58 -7.43
N ALA A 152 5.83 8.29 -7.27
CA ALA A 152 4.47 7.79 -7.36
C ALA A 152 3.54 8.44 -6.32
N HIS A 153 3.96 8.51 -5.05
CA HIS A 153 3.19 9.20 -4.01
C HIS A 153 2.94 10.67 -4.33
N ARG A 154 3.93 11.36 -4.90
CA ARG A 154 3.80 12.76 -5.32
C ARG A 154 2.73 12.91 -6.39
N ILE A 155 2.75 12.07 -7.42
CA ILE A 155 1.77 12.10 -8.50
C ILE A 155 0.38 11.73 -8.00
N TYR A 156 0.21 10.61 -7.34
CA TYR A 156 -1.10 10.17 -6.83
C TYR A 156 -1.72 11.16 -5.83
N SER A 157 -0.94 11.84 -5.01
CA SER A 157 -1.48 12.82 -4.06
C SER A 157 -2.03 14.08 -4.72
N LYS A 158 -1.54 14.46 -5.90
CA LYS A 158 -1.97 15.68 -6.61
C LYS A 158 -3.19 15.48 -7.51
N GLY A 159 -3.38 14.27 -8.07
CA GLY A 159 -4.29 14.12 -9.21
C GLY A 159 -5.59 13.37 -8.96
N GLN A 160 -5.71 12.60 -7.91
CA GLN A 160 -6.84 11.68 -7.77
C GLN A 160 -7.78 11.93 -6.58
N GLY A 161 -7.54 12.99 -5.80
CA GLY A 161 -8.31 13.20 -4.57
C GLY A 161 -8.11 12.08 -3.53
N VAL A 162 -7.50 10.98 -3.95
CA VAL A 162 -6.98 9.94 -3.06
C VAL A 162 -5.71 10.51 -2.47
N SER A 163 -5.82 11.11 -1.30
CA SER A 163 -4.66 11.39 -0.48
C SER A 163 -3.98 10.05 -0.22
N MET A 164 -3.01 9.68 -1.07
CA MET A 164 -2.03 8.63 -0.79
C MET A 164 -1.09 9.03 0.36
N GLY A 165 -1.43 10.11 1.04
CA GLY A 165 -0.87 10.42 2.33
C GLY A 165 -1.36 9.39 3.34
N GLY A 166 -0.85 8.15 3.27
CA GLY A 166 -0.94 7.18 4.37
C GLY A 166 -0.65 7.82 5.73
N PHE A 167 0.08 8.89 5.71
CA PHE A 167 0.37 9.82 6.77
C PHE A 167 -0.89 10.31 7.51
N LYS A 168 -1.78 11.05 6.83
CA LYS A 168 -3.00 11.59 7.48
C LYS A 168 -3.97 10.50 7.90
N VAL A 169 -4.10 9.45 7.11
CA VAL A 169 -4.99 8.34 7.45
C VAL A 169 -4.41 7.50 8.60
N MET A 170 -3.09 7.33 8.65
CA MET A 170 -2.42 6.71 9.79
C MET A 170 -2.60 7.52 11.07
N ASP A 171 -2.52 8.86 11.01
CA ASP A 171 -2.81 9.72 12.17
C ASP A 171 -4.24 9.50 12.67
N ILE A 172 -5.23 9.42 11.77
CA ILE A 172 -6.63 9.15 12.15
C ILE A 172 -6.74 7.74 12.78
N LEU A 173 -6.12 6.71 12.20
CA LEU A 173 -6.10 5.38 12.79
C LEU A 173 -5.52 5.40 14.21
N ILE A 174 -4.39 6.07 14.41
CA ILE A 174 -3.75 6.18 15.73
C ILE A 174 -4.67 6.88 16.73
N GLN A 175 -5.37 7.96 16.32
CA GLN A 175 -6.35 8.62 17.21
C GLN A 175 -7.51 7.68 17.57
N ASN A 176 -8.03 6.91 16.61
CA ASN A 176 -9.07 5.92 16.89
C ASN A 176 -8.57 4.82 17.85
N LEU A 177 -7.32 4.38 17.69
CA LEU A 177 -6.70 3.41 18.62
C LEU A 177 -6.54 4.00 20.02
N LYS A 178 -6.13 5.27 20.16
CA LYS A 178 -6.05 5.96 21.47
C LYS A 178 -7.42 6.09 22.15
N GLN A 179 -8.49 6.27 21.38
CA GLN A 179 -9.87 6.29 21.89
C GLN A 179 -10.33 4.89 22.31
N LYS A 180 -10.04 3.86 21.49
CA LYS A 180 -10.42 2.47 21.74
C LYS A 180 -9.69 1.86 22.92
N TYR A 181 -8.40 2.13 23.04
CA TYR A 181 -7.51 1.59 24.07
C TYR A 181 -7.04 2.73 24.98
N LYS A 182 -7.79 2.95 26.07
CA LYS A 182 -7.43 3.97 27.06
C LYS A 182 -6.02 3.75 27.58
N ASN A 183 -5.22 4.83 27.68
CA ASN A 183 -3.82 4.80 28.13
C ASN A 183 -2.87 4.06 27.17
N LEU A 184 -3.14 4.08 25.85
CA LEU A 184 -2.23 3.56 24.84
C LEU A 184 -0.92 4.40 24.81
N MET A 185 0.10 3.93 25.52
CA MET A 185 1.43 4.54 25.62
C MET A 185 2.52 3.50 25.30
N PRO A 186 2.67 3.15 24.01
CA PRO A 186 3.63 2.14 23.59
C PRO A 186 5.07 2.65 23.71
N ASN A 187 5.95 1.83 24.28
CA ASN A 187 7.40 2.11 24.34
C ASN A 187 8.11 1.65 23.06
N LYS A 188 7.68 0.56 22.45
CA LYS A 188 8.26 0.00 21.22
C LYS A 188 7.17 -0.27 20.20
N ILE A 189 7.33 0.32 19.02
CA ILE A 189 6.36 0.23 17.94
C ILE A 189 7.03 -0.32 16.69
N LEU A 190 6.38 -1.29 16.03
CA LEU A 190 6.80 -1.84 14.75
C LEU A 190 5.88 -1.32 13.63
N ASP A 191 6.46 -0.83 12.56
CA ASP A 191 5.81 -0.53 11.28
C ASP A 191 6.22 -1.61 10.26
N ILE A 192 5.29 -2.49 9.88
CA ILE A 192 5.54 -3.59 8.93
C ILE A 192 5.19 -3.13 7.52
N GLY A 193 6.11 -3.34 6.57
CA GLY A 193 5.96 -2.83 5.21
C GLY A 193 6.00 -1.31 5.20
N CYS A 194 7.01 -0.74 5.88
CA CYS A 194 7.10 0.70 6.12
C CYS A 194 7.36 1.52 4.86
N ASN A 195 7.65 0.87 3.74
CA ASN A 195 7.97 1.51 2.47
C ASN A 195 9.00 2.65 2.70
N ILE A 196 8.82 3.82 2.12
CA ILE A 196 9.68 5.00 2.25
C ILE A 196 9.58 5.72 3.62
N GLY A 197 9.07 5.07 4.64
CA GLY A 197 9.04 5.55 6.02
C GLY A 197 7.99 6.60 6.35
N ARG A 198 7.00 6.85 5.48
CA ARG A 198 5.95 7.86 5.73
C ARG A 198 5.09 7.48 6.94
N THR A 199 4.68 6.23 7.01
CA THR A 199 3.93 5.66 8.13
C THR A 199 4.76 5.70 9.41
N SER A 200 6.02 5.28 9.34
CA SER A 200 6.94 5.28 10.50
C SER A 200 7.13 6.69 11.08
N ILE A 201 7.24 7.72 10.23
CA ILE A 201 7.34 9.11 10.67
C ILE A 201 6.03 9.58 11.33
N ALA A 202 4.86 9.24 10.77
CA ALA A 202 3.57 9.55 11.39
C ALA A 202 3.44 8.88 12.76
N ILE A 203 3.86 7.63 12.89
CA ILE A 203 3.91 6.91 14.17
C ILE A 203 4.82 7.63 15.16
N LYS A 204 6.03 8.00 14.76
CA LYS A 204 6.98 8.70 15.63
C LYS A 204 6.45 10.07 16.09
N ASN A 205 5.76 10.80 15.23
CA ASN A 205 5.14 12.09 15.58
C ASN A 205 4.01 11.91 16.61
N ASN A 206 3.24 10.83 16.53
CA ASN A 206 2.15 10.54 17.47
C ASN A 206 2.61 9.94 18.80
N PHE A 207 3.81 9.34 18.83
CA PHE A 207 4.44 8.71 19.98
C PHE A 207 5.92 9.11 20.07
N PRO A 208 6.22 10.37 20.40
CA PRO A 208 7.59 10.92 20.32
C PRO A 208 8.59 10.22 21.23
N GLU A 209 8.15 9.65 22.36
CA GLU A 209 9.02 8.93 23.29
C GLU A 209 9.24 7.46 22.89
N ALA A 210 8.42 6.91 21.99
CA ALA A 210 8.51 5.51 21.58
C ALA A 210 9.75 5.26 20.70
N GLN A 211 10.33 4.07 20.85
CA GLN A 211 11.27 3.52 19.90
C GLN A 211 10.48 2.94 18.71
N VAL A 212 10.62 3.55 17.55
CA VAL A 212 9.95 3.11 16.32
C VAL A 212 10.91 2.28 15.47
N PHE A 213 10.43 1.14 15.01
CA PHE A 213 11.13 0.21 14.12
C PHE A 213 10.34 0.10 12.82
N GLY A 214 10.97 0.33 11.68
CA GLY A 214 10.38 0.13 10.35
C GLY A 214 11.03 -1.03 9.63
N ILE A 215 10.24 -1.95 9.09
CA ILE A 215 10.75 -3.05 8.27
C ILE A 215 10.10 -3.08 6.91
N ASP A 216 10.89 -3.40 5.91
CA ASP A 216 10.45 -3.66 4.54
C ASP A 216 11.35 -4.69 3.90
N VAL A 217 10.89 -5.34 2.83
CA VAL A 217 11.67 -6.34 2.10
C VAL A 217 12.65 -5.72 1.10
N SER A 218 12.45 -4.46 0.72
CA SER A 218 13.24 -3.75 -0.30
C SER A 218 14.42 -2.99 0.31
N PRO A 219 15.67 -3.36 -0.03
CA PRO A 219 16.84 -2.62 0.46
C PRO A 219 16.90 -1.15 -0.01
N GLY A 220 16.53 -0.87 -1.27
CA GLY A 220 16.52 0.49 -1.82
C GLY A 220 15.50 1.39 -1.15
N VAL A 221 14.31 0.84 -0.89
CA VAL A 221 13.24 1.54 -0.16
C VAL A 221 13.65 1.83 1.29
N ILE A 222 14.24 0.87 2.00
CA ILE A 222 14.70 1.02 3.39
C ILE A 222 15.84 2.05 3.50
N ARG A 223 16.78 2.09 2.54
CA ARG A 223 17.80 3.15 2.51
C ARG A 223 17.20 4.53 2.36
N TYR A 224 16.21 4.65 1.46
CA TYR A 224 15.48 5.90 1.28
C TYR A 224 14.74 6.32 2.55
N ALA A 225 14.01 5.38 3.18
CA ALA A 225 13.26 5.62 4.42
C ALA A 225 14.16 6.13 5.54
N HIS A 226 15.33 5.49 5.74
CA HIS A 226 16.31 5.91 6.72
C HIS A 226 16.85 7.32 6.43
N ALA A 227 17.31 7.58 5.21
CA ALA A 227 17.84 8.89 4.85
C ALA A 227 16.77 9.99 4.94
N ARG A 228 15.51 9.68 4.58
CA ARG A 228 14.38 10.60 4.74
C ARG A 228 14.10 10.93 6.21
N SER A 229 14.02 9.93 7.08
CA SER A 229 13.75 10.14 8.51
C SER A 229 14.84 10.98 9.18
N GLU A 230 16.10 10.71 8.88
CA GLU A 230 17.24 11.49 9.38
C GLU A 230 17.17 12.96 8.93
N ASN A 231 16.85 13.21 7.66
CA ASN A 231 16.64 14.57 7.13
C ASN A 231 15.46 15.32 7.78
N LEU A 232 14.48 14.58 8.29
CA LEU A 232 13.33 15.12 9.02
C LEU A 232 13.53 15.14 10.55
N ASN A 233 14.74 14.85 11.02
CA ASN A 233 15.07 14.72 12.45
C ASN A 233 14.19 13.70 13.20
N SER A 234 13.70 12.69 12.52
CA SER A 234 12.86 11.63 13.08
C SER A 234 13.71 10.38 13.35
N THR A 235 13.98 10.08 14.60
CA THR A 235 14.79 8.93 15.01
C THR A 235 14.02 7.63 14.89
N ILE A 236 14.33 6.83 13.86
CA ILE A 236 13.65 5.56 13.55
C ILE A 236 14.70 4.50 13.21
N ASN A 237 14.45 3.25 13.61
CA ASN A 237 15.31 2.12 13.35
C ASN A 237 14.78 1.32 12.16
N PHE A 238 15.47 1.37 11.02
CA PHE A 238 15.04 0.67 9.82
C PHE A 238 15.84 -0.61 9.58
N SER A 239 15.16 -1.67 9.10
CA SER A 239 15.83 -2.90 8.70
C SER A 239 15.12 -3.62 7.56
N VAL A 240 15.92 -4.30 6.72
CA VAL A 240 15.41 -5.19 5.67
C VAL A 240 15.01 -6.50 6.32
N GLN A 241 13.70 -6.75 6.41
CA GLN A 241 13.13 -7.96 6.99
C GLN A 241 11.81 -8.33 6.31
N ASN A 242 11.46 -9.61 6.36
CA ASN A 242 10.14 -10.10 5.96
C ASN A 242 9.18 -10.12 7.15
N GLY A 243 8.05 -9.43 7.06
CA GLY A 243 7.01 -9.40 8.09
C GLY A 243 6.38 -10.77 8.40
N GLU A 244 6.59 -11.78 7.56
CA GLU A 244 6.15 -13.16 7.82
C GLU A 244 6.99 -13.87 8.89
N LYS A 245 8.24 -13.45 9.07
CA LYS A 245 9.19 -13.97 10.07
C LYS A 245 10.30 -12.96 10.28
N THR A 246 10.28 -12.29 11.41
CA THR A 246 11.25 -11.24 11.76
C THR A 246 12.35 -11.76 12.68
N ASP A 247 13.44 -10.98 12.80
CA ASP A 247 14.54 -11.25 13.72
C ASP A 247 14.27 -10.76 15.16
N PHE A 248 13.08 -10.19 15.41
CA PHE A 248 12.73 -9.69 16.73
C PHE A 248 12.40 -10.81 17.70
N LYS A 249 12.71 -10.57 18.99
CA LYS A 249 12.40 -11.49 20.08
C LYS A 249 10.89 -11.58 20.31
N ASP A 250 10.45 -12.67 20.90
CA ASP A 250 9.08 -12.81 21.39
C ASP A 250 8.77 -11.70 22.41
N ASN A 251 7.53 -11.24 22.42
CA ASN A 251 7.03 -10.25 23.38
C ASN A 251 7.89 -8.95 23.44
N PHE A 252 8.24 -8.41 22.27
CA PHE A 252 9.14 -7.25 22.17
C PHE A 252 8.39 -5.93 21.97
N PHE A 253 7.28 -5.93 21.23
CA PHE A 253 6.54 -4.74 20.85
C PHE A 253 5.27 -4.52 21.67
N ASP A 254 4.95 -3.26 21.94
CA ASP A 254 3.69 -2.84 22.56
C ASP A 254 2.62 -2.57 21.50
N LEU A 255 3.02 -2.09 20.31
CA LEU A 255 2.13 -1.76 19.19
C LEU A 255 2.78 -2.18 17.86
N ILE A 256 1.98 -2.77 16.99
CA ILE A 256 2.36 -3.08 15.60
C ILE A 256 1.36 -2.42 14.67
N LEU A 257 1.88 -1.69 13.69
CA LEU A 257 1.08 -1.04 12.65
C LEU A 257 1.58 -1.42 11.26
N SER A 258 0.73 -1.31 10.27
CA SER A 258 1.09 -1.26 8.87
C SER A 258 0.11 -0.38 8.10
N GLY A 259 0.56 0.17 6.98
CA GLY A 259 -0.30 0.92 6.06
C GLY A 259 -0.18 0.40 4.65
N THR A 260 -1.29 -0.06 4.04
CA THR A 260 -1.35 -0.49 2.62
C THR A 260 -0.38 -1.63 2.27
N LEU A 261 -0.28 -2.62 3.16
CA LEU A 261 0.64 -3.75 3.00
C LEU A 261 -0.07 -5.04 2.56
N LEU A 262 -1.22 -5.36 3.20
CA LEU A 262 -1.77 -6.72 3.12
C LEU A 262 -2.27 -7.07 1.71
N HIS A 263 -2.77 -6.08 0.96
CA HIS A 263 -3.25 -6.31 -0.41
C HIS A 263 -2.14 -6.56 -1.42
N GLU A 264 -0.88 -6.26 -1.08
CA GLU A 264 0.29 -6.57 -1.89
C GLU A 264 0.95 -7.90 -1.53
N THR A 265 0.44 -8.59 -0.50
CA THR A 265 1.00 -9.86 -0.03
C THR A 265 0.14 -11.07 -0.40
N SER A 266 0.77 -12.25 -0.51
CA SER A 266 0.04 -13.48 -0.74
C SER A 266 -0.86 -13.84 0.46
N PHE A 267 -1.93 -14.60 0.22
CA PHE A 267 -2.82 -15.03 1.33
C PHE A 267 -2.08 -15.81 2.41
N LYS A 268 -1.11 -16.65 2.02
CA LYS A 268 -0.27 -17.37 2.96
C LYS A 268 0.57 -16.40 3.79
N ALA A 269 1.09 -15.35 3.16
CA ALA A 269 1.86 -14.32 3.84
C ALA A 269 1.00 -13.57 4.89
N ILE A 270 -0.26 -13.26 4.60
CA ILE A 270 -1.17 -12.62 5.58
C ILE A 270 -1.30 -13.47 6.84
N TYR A 271 -1.50 -14.79 6.71
CA TYR A 271 -1.55 -15.69 7.87
C TYR A 271 -0.24 -15.71 8.66
N ASN A 272 0.88 -15.74 7.95
CA ASN A 272 2.20 -15.73 8.58
C ASN A 272 2.49 -14.39 9.28
N ILE A 273 2.14 -13.26 8.67
CA ILE A 273 2.29 -11.92 9.26
C ILE A 273 1.49 -11.83 10.57
N PHE A 274 0.23 -12.26 10.60
CA PHE A 274 -0.55 -12.19 11.82
C PHE A 274 -0.03 -13.11 12.92
N LYS A 275 0.45 -14.31 12.55
CA LYS A 275 1.13 -15.21 13.48
C LYS A 275 2.41 -14.58 14.05
N GLU A 276 3.19 -13.93 13.19
CA GLU A 276 4.40 -13.22 13.61
C GLU A 276 4.09 -12.02 14.48
N CYS A 277 3.07 -11.24 14.15
CA CYS A 277 2.58 -10.14 15.00
C CYS A 277 2.24 -10.65 16.40
N HIS A 278 1.51 -11.76 16.48
CA HIS A 278 1.18 -12.36 17.79
C HIS A 278 2.44 -12.79 18.55
N ARG A 279 3.43 -13.38 17.89
CA ARG A 279 4.68 -13.81 18.54
C ARG A 279 5.45 -12.64 19.14
N VAL A 280 5.63 -11.57 18.36
CA VAL A 280 6.48 -10.44 18.76
C VAL A 280 5.77 -9.40 19.61
N LEU A 281 4.43 -9.42 19.67
CA LEU A 281 3.66 -8.58 20.62
C LEU A 281 3.80 -9.08 22.05
N LYS A 282 3.93 -8.14 22.98
CA LYS A 282 3.76 -8.39 24.42
C LYS A 282 2.31 -8.75 24.76
N SER A 283 2.09 -9.37 25.90
CA SER A 283 0.73 -9.46 26.48
C SER A 283 0.16 -8.04 26.65
N GLY A 284 -1.10 -7.83 26.30
CA GLY A 284 -1.75 -6.52 26.22
C GLY A 284 -1.39 -5.70 24.97
N GLY A 285 -0.37 -6.10 24.21
CA GLY A 285 0.04 -5.41 22.99
C GLY A 285 -0.99 -5.48 21.86
N ILE A 286 -0.97 -4.50 20.98
CA ILE A 286 -1.99 -4.30 19.93
C ILE A 286 -1.35 -4.37 18.57
N MET A 287 -1.99 -5.02 17.60
CA MET A 287 -1.72 -4.83 16.19
C MET A 287 -2.88 -4.14 15.48
N SER A 288 -2.58 -3.33 14.47
CA SER A 288 -3.58 -2.79 13.53
C SER A 288 -3.00 -2.58 12.14
N HIS A 289 -3.72 -3.02 11.14
CA HIS A 289 -3.38 -2.90 9.73
C HIS A 289 -4.38 -1.99 9.03
N LEU A 290 -3.87 -0.92 8.39
CA LEU A 290 -4.66 0.06 7.64
C LEU A 290 -4.60 -0.27 6.16
N GLU A 291 -5.76 -0.32 5.51
CA GLU A 291 -5.89 -0.73 4.12
C GLU A 291 -6.83 0.18 3.32
N VAL A 292 -6.65 0.21 2.01
CA VAL A 292 -7.46 1.04 1.11
C VAL A 292 -8.79 0.38 0.76
N GLY A 293 -9.82 1.21 0.63
CA GLY A 293 -11.09 0.88 0.01
C GLY A 293 -12.06 0.10 0.89
N VAL A 294 -13.25 -0.08 0.34
CA VAL A 294 -14.36 -0.82 0.97
C VAL A 294 -14.24 -2.30 0.68
N ARG A 295 -14.50 -3.15 1.65
CA ARG A 295 -14.46 -4.63 1.49
C ARG A 295 -15.62 -5.09 0.59
N ASN A 296 -15.41 -6.15 -0.21
CA ASN A 296 -16.45 -6.65 -1.11
C ASN A 296 -17.69 -7.17 -0.36
N LYS A 297 -17.52 -7.72 0.86
CA LYS A 297 -18.63 -8.13 1.73
C LYS A 297 -19.58 -6.97 2.06
N ASP A 298 -19.05 -5.74 2.15
CA ASP A 298 -19.80 -4.54 2.48
C ASP A 298 -20.34 -3.81 1.24
N MET A 299 -20.04 -4.34 0.05
CA MET A 299 -20.61 -3.98 -1.24
C MET A 299 -21.61 -5.05 -1.74
N SER A 300 -22.28 -5.74 -0.83
CA SER A 300 -23.27 -6.77 -1.18
C SER A 300 -24.40 -6.15 -2.00
N GLY A 301 -24.72 -6.78 -3.16
CA GLY A 301 -25.69 -6.24 -4.11
C GLY A 301 -25.12 -5.31 -5.19
N ASP A 302 -23.90 -4.79 -5.03
CA ASP A 302 -23.20 -3.98 -6.03
C ASP A 302 -22.06 -4.77 -6.71
N LEU A 303 -22.40 -5.80 -7.46
CA LEU A 303 -21.42 -6.58 -8.22
C LEU A 303 -20.68 -5.77 -9.29
N TYR A 304 -21.32 -4.74 -9.86
CA TYR A 304 -20.67 -3.84 -10.78
C TYR A 304 -19.54 -3.05 -10.09
N GLY A 305 -19.82 -2.48 -8.94
CA GLY A 305 -18.83 -1.75 -8.15
C GLY A 305 -17.66 -2.66 -7.72
N GLN A 306 -17.95 -3.90 -7.29
CA GLN A 306 -16.92 -4.88 -6.99
C GLN A 306 -16.06 -5.21 -8.22
N TRP A 307 -16.65 -5.40 -9.38
CA TRP A 307 -15.95 -5.61 -10.64
C TRP A 307 -15.12 -4.40 -11.05
N TYR A 308 -15.70 -3.21 -10.99
CA TYR A 308 -15.00 -1.98 -11.36
C TYR A 308 -13.79 -1.72 -10.46
N LYS A 309 -13.93 -1.91 -9.16
CA LYS A 309 -12.83 -1.76 -8.19
C LYS A 309 -11.69 -2.76 -8.41
N ASP A 310 -11.97 -3.91 -9.00
CA ASP A 310 -10.98 -4.97 -9.27
C ASP A 310 -10.02 -4.64 -10.43
N TRP A 311 -10.03 -3.40 -10.93
CA TRP A 311 -9.14 -2.95 -12.01
C TRP A 311 -7.65 -3.10 -11.66
N SER A 312 -7.26 -2.85 -10.42
CA SER A 312 -5.88 -2.96 -9.95
C SER A 312 -5.29 -4.34 -10.17
N THR A 313 -6.10 -5.40 -9.98
CA THR A 313 -5.67 -6.78 -10.26
C THR A 313 -5.23 -6.98 -11.70
N HIS A 314 -5.87 -6.30 -12.65
CA HIS A 314 -5.74 -6.60 -14.09
C HIS A 314 -4.97 -5.53 -14.88
N TYR A 315 -4.94 -4.30 -14.40
CA TYR A 315 -4.35 -3.15 -15.11
C TYR A 315 -3.32 -2.38 -14.29
N ASN A 316 -3.02 -2.83 -13.06
CA ASN A 316 -2.04 -2.20 -12.17
C ASN A 316 -1.07 -3.21 -11.55
N SER A 317 -1.00 -4.41 -12.10
CA SER A 317 -0.08 -5.48 -11.64
C SER A 317 -0.18 -5.78 -10.14
N GLU A 318 -1.41 -5.76 -9.58
CA GLU A 318 -1.66 -6.10 -8.18
C GLU A 318 -2.39 -7.45 -8.04
N PRO A 319 -1.70 -8.60 -8.14
CA PRO A 319 -2.32 -9.91 -8.29
C PRO A 319 -3.17 -10.34 -7.09
N PHE A 320 -2.97 -9.75 -5.93
CA PHE A 320 -3.68 -10.11 -4.70
C PHE A 320 -4.86 -9.19 -4.39
N TRP A 321 -4.95 -8.01 -5.02
CA TRP A 321 -5.93 -6.97 -4.75
C TRP A 321 -7.38 -7.47 -4.69
N GLY A 322 -7.88 -8.07 -5.77
CA GLY A 322 -9.28 -8.49 -5.85
C GLY A 322 -9.67 -9.51 -4.79
N LYS A 323 -8.83 -10.52 -4.62
CA LYS A 323 -9.06 -11.57 -3.63
C LYS A 323 -8.83 -11.10 -2.18
N PHE A 324 -7.91 -10.16 -1.96
CA PHE A 324 -7.74 -9.52 -0.66
C PHE A 324 -9.07 -8.91 -0.18
N HIS A 325 -9.77 -8.22 -1.06
CA HIS A 325 -11.07 -7.60 -0.72
C HIS A 325 -12.21 -8.60 -0.45
N ASP A 326 -12.06 -9.86 -0.88
CA ASP A 326 -13.00 -10.95 -0.57
C ASP A 326 -12.68 -11.66 0.76
N MET A 327 -11.44 -11.57 1.23
CA MET A 327 -10.93 -12.37 2.34
C MET A 327 -11.56 -11.96 3.67
N ASP A 328 -12.02 -12.93 4.45
CA ASP A 328 -12.40 -12.71 5.85
C ASP A 328 -11.13 -12.57 6.71
N MET A 329 -10.83 -11.36 7.16
CA MET A 329 -9.61 -11.08 7.93
C MET A 329 -9.66 -11.53 9.37
N ILE A 330 -10.83 -11.85 9.91
CA ILE A 330 -10.95 -12.43 11.27
C ILE A 330 -10.25 -13.81 11.32
N LYS A 331 -10.45 -14.64 10.28
CA LYS A 331 -9.85 -16.00 10.24
C LYS A 331 -8.34 -16.03 10.39
N PRO A 332 -7.53 -15.27 9.62
CA PRO A 332 -6.07 -15.27 9.79
C PRO A 332 -5.63 -14.71 11.14
N MET A 333 -6.34 -13.74 11.73
CA MET A 333 -6.05 -13.27 13.08
C MET A 333 -6.25 -14.36 14.13
N LEU A 334 -7.38 -15.09 14.07
CA LEU A 334 -7.64 -16.22 14.98
C LEU A 334 -6.60 -17.34 14.82
N ARG A 335 -6.24 -17.69 13.59
CA ARG A 335 -5.19 -18.68 13.32
C ARG A 335 -3.79 -18.20 13.74
N GLY A 336 -3.59 -16.89 13.79
CA GLY A 336 -2.37 -16.25 14.30
C GLY A 336 -2.21 -16.36 15.84
N GLY A 337 -3.28 -16.74 16.55
CA GLY A 337 -3.28 -16.91 18.01
C GLY A 337 -4.10 -15.88 18.79
N PHE A 338 -4.72 -14.91 18.09
CA PHE A 338 -5.57 -13.92 18.77
C PHE A 338 -6.93 -14.49 19.15
N LEU A 339 -7.49 -14.07 20.28
CA LEU A 339 -8.81 -14.50 20.73
C LEU A 339 -9.92 -13.78 19.96
N LYS A 340 -11.04 -14.48 19.74
CA LYS A 340 -12.21 -13.94 19.02
C LYS A 340 -12.77 -12.65 19.69
N SER A 341 -12.71 -12.55 21.00
CA SER A 341 -13.14 -11.37 21.75
C SER A 341 -12.26 -10.14 21.53
N ASN A 342 -11.05 -10.33 21.00
CA ASN A 342 -10.00 -9.31 20.93
C ASN A 342 -9.68 -8.86 19.51
N VAL A 343 -10.34 -9.44 18.49
CA VAL A 343 -10.16 -9.08 17.07
C VAL A 343 -11.27 -8.17 16.59
N TRP A 344 -10.97 -7.28 15.68
CA TRP A 344 -11.92 -6.32 15.12
C TRP A 344 -11.59 -5.93 13.69
N GLU A 345 -12.60 -5.46 12.98
CA GLU A 345 -12.52 -4.75 11.70
C GLU A 345 -13.33 -3.46 11.82
N ASP A 346 -12.89 -2.38 11.18
CA ASP A 346 -13.58 -1.09 11.22
C ASP A 346 -13.27 -0.24 9.98
N TYR A 347 -14.08 0.78 9.73
CA TYR A 347 -13.86 1.77 8.69
C TYR A 347 -13.36 3.09 9.25
N ILE A 348 -12.40 3.68 8.56
CA ILE A 348 -11.84 4.99 8.86
C ILE A 348 -12.31 5.96 7.79
N ASN A 349 -13.13 6.92 8.20
CA ASN A 349 -13.59 7.99 7.33
C ASN A 349 -12.58 9.15 7.35
N THR A 350 -12.14 9.57 6.18
CA THR A 350 -11.27 10.75 6.06
C THR A 350 -12.09 12.01 5.88
N PRO A 351 -11.55 13.19 6.22
CA PRO A 351 -12.21 14.46 5.97
C PRO A 351 -12.54 14.71 4.48
N SER A 352 -11.83 14.08 3.56
CA SER A 352 -12.12 14.13 2.12
C SER A 352 -13.26 13.21 1.67
N GLY A 353 -13.91 12.49 2.60
CA GLY A 353 -14.99 11.55 2.31
C GLY A 353 -14.55 10.17 1.83
N SER A 354 -13.24 9.91 1.71
CA SER A 354 -12.76 8.56 1.38
C SER A 354 -12.87 7.63 2.58
N LYS A 355 -13.27 6.37 2.32
CA LYS A 355 -13.30 5.31 3.32
C LYS A 355 -12.07 4.43 3.21
N TRP A 356 -11.39 4.26 4.32
CA TRP A 356 -10.33 3.29 4.51
C TRP A 356 -10.83 2.19 5.44
N TRP A 357 -10.19 1.05 5.39
CA TRP A 357 -10.53 -0.08 6.24
C TRP A 357 -9.35 -0.42 7.13
N ALA A 358 -9.63 -0.84 8.35
CA ALA A 358 -8.62 -1.34 9.27
C ALA A 358 -9.08 -2.63 9.95
N CYS A 359 -8.13 -3.50 10.23
CA CYS A 359 -8.33 -4.62 11.14
C CYS A 359 -7.29 -4.60 12.25
N GLY A 360 -7.62 -5.18 13.36
CA GLY A 360 -6.69 -5.23 14.49
C GLY A 360 -7.04 -6.26 15.51
N ALA A 361 -6.09 -6.47 16.43
CA ALA A 361 -6.23 -7.39 17.53
C ALA A 361 -5.40 -6.97 18.73
N GLN A 362 -5.84 -7.36 19.92
CA GLN A 362 -5.06 -7.27 21.15
C GLN A 362 -4.61 -8.66 21.59
N LYS A 363 -3.33 -8.84 21.89
CA LYS A 363 -2.80 -10.07 22.47
C LYS A 363 -3.22 -10.14 23.96
N LYS A 364 -3.73 -11.27 24.37
CA LYS A 364 -4.06 -11.50 25.77
C LYS A 364 -2.82 -11.75 26.61
#